data_28b2a1a15788772be71ff7714d1d6686
#
_entry.id   28b2a1a15788772be71ff7714d1d6686
#
_cell.length_a   1.000
_cell.length_b   1.000
_cell.length_c   1.000
_cell.angle_alpha   90.00
_cell.angle_beta   90.00
_cell.angle_gamma   90.00
#
_symmetry.space_group_name_H-M   'P 1'
#
loop_
_entity.id
_entity.type
_entity.pdbx_description
1 polymer ?
#
loop_
_entity_poly.entity_id
_entity_poly.type
_entity_poly.pdbx_seq_one_letter_code
_entity_poly.pdbx_strand_id
1 'polypeptide(L)'
;MTKLQLNKVPIANTGMLIRKPVADVFEAFIDPRITSKFWFTKGNGRLEVGKQVTWEWEMYGHSTQVTPKVIEPNRRIIIEWQGYSGPTTVEWTFERYDDNSTFVSITESGWTGDADELVKYAIESSQGFTWVLAGLKAFLEHNIQLNLVADRFPKGKDGGSK
;
A
#
# COMPACT_ATOMS: atom_id res chain seq x y z
N MET A 1 -24.83 26.32 3.21
CA MET A 1 -23.53 25.72 3.39
C MET A 1 -22.81 25.54 2.06
N THR A 2 -21.59 26.04 1.95
CA THR A 2 -20.83 25.97 0.72
C THR A 2 -20.18 24.58 0.60
N LYS A 3 -20.34 23.93 -0.55
CA LYS A 3 -19.65 22.65 -0.80
C LYS A 3 -18.17 22.88 -0.99
N LEU A 4 -17.37 21.92 -0.55
CA LEU A 4 -15.93 21.92 -0.79
C LEU A 4 -15.66 21.88 -2.29
N GLN A 5 -14.79 22.74 -2.75
CA GLN A 5 -14.35 22.77 -4.14
C GLN A 5 -12.84 22.56 -4.20
N LEU A 6 -12.40 21.73 -5.13
CA LEU A 6 -11.00 21.39 -5.29
C LEU A 6 -10.49 21.88 -6.64
N ASN A 7 -9.28 22.43 -6.65
CA ASN A 7 -8.59 22.80 -7.90
C ASN A 7 -7.91 21.60 -8.56
N LYS A 8 -7.64 20.57 -7.78
CA LYS A 8 -6.99 19.34 -8.25
C LYS A 8 -7.64 18.15 -7.56
N VAL A 9 -7.66 17.01 -8.25
CA VAL A 9 -8.04 15.76 -7.62
C VAL A 9 -6.91 15.36 -6.66
N PRO A 10 -7.23 15.15 -5.37
CA PRO A 10 -6.20 14.76 -4.41
C PRO A 10 -5.67 13.35 -4.69
N ILE A 11 -4.42 13.13 -4.35
CA ILE A 11 -3.81 11.80 -4.38
C ILE A 11 -3.33 11.44 -2.99
N ALA A 12 -3.25 10.15 -2.69
CA ALA A 12 -2.55 9.70 -1.50
C ALA A 12 -1.04 9.74 -1.76
N ASN A 13 -0.28 10.14 -0.77
CA ASN A 13 1.17 10.20 -0.88
C ASN A 13 1.77 10.01 0.51
N THR A 14 2.71 9.08 0.62
CA THR A 14 3.44 8.83 1.85
C THR A 14 4.82 8.27 1.51
N GLY A 15 5.75 8.36 2.44
CA GLY A 15 7.09 7.84 2.23
C GLY A 15 7.82 7.60 3.53
N MET A 16 8.88 6.79 3.45
CA MET A 16 9.68 6.44 4.61
C MET A 16 11.04 5.91 4.21
N LEU A 17 12.06 6.24 4.99
CA LEU A 17 13.37 5.65 4.84
C LEU A 17 13.39 4.27 5.52
N ILE A 18 13.75 3.27 4.76
CA ILE A 18 13.94 1.90 5.25
C ILE A 18 15.44 1.62 5.26
N ARG A 19 15.98 1.23 6.41
CA ARG A 19 17.42 1.01 6.58
C ARG A 19 17.82 -0.38 6.16
N LYS A 20 17.59 -0.67 4.88
CA LYS A 20 17.95 -1.91 4.20
C LYS A 20 18.29 -1.60 2.74
N PRO A 21 19.12 -2.44 2.09
CA PRO A 21 19.45 -2.27 0.67
C PRO A 21 18.21 -2.31 -0.21
N VAL A 22 18.27 -1.58 -1.31
CA VAL A 22 17.11 -1.42 -2.22
C VAL A 22 16.58 -2.76 -2.72
N ALA A 23 17.44 -3.73 -2.98
CA ALA A 23 16.99 -5.04 -3.45
C ALA A 23 16.11 -5.76 -2.42
N ASP A 24 16.45 -5.66 -1.14
CA ASP A 24 15.67 -6.28 -0.06
C ASP A 24 14.31 -5.60 0.11
N VAL A 25 14.30 -4.27 0.04
CA VAL A 25 13.09 -3.47 0.19
C VAL A 25 12.15 -3.71 -0.99
N PHE A 26 12.67 -3.74 -2.19
CA PHE A 26 11.89 -4.01 -3.40
C PHE A 26 11.28 -5.42 -3.35
N GLU A 27 12.07 -6.42 -3.03
CA GLU A 27 11.61 -7.82 -2.94
C GLU A 27 10.50 -7.99 -1.92
N ALA A 28 10.50 -7.20 -0.85
CA ALA A 28 9.48 -7.27 0.19
C ALA A 28 8.07 -7.00 -0.35
N PHE A 29 7.94 -6.21 -1.42
CA PHE A 29 6.65 -5.95 -2.06
C PHE A 29 6.36 -6.90 -3.23
N ILE A 30 7.35 -7.60 -3.72
CA ILE A 30 7.20 -8.55 -4.84
C ILE A 30 6.80 -9.95 -4.36
N ASP A 31 7.43 -10.40 -3.28
CA ASP A 31 7.23 -11.75 -2.74
C ASP A 31 6.17 -11.75 -1.63
N PRO A 32 5.00 -12.37 -1.85
CA PRO A 32 3.93 -12.36 -0.86
C PRO A 32 4.31 -13.05 0.45
N ARG A 33 5.31 -13.93 0.45
CA ARG A 33 5.80 -14.55 1.68
C ARG A 33 6.43 -13.51 2.61
N ILE A 34 6.93 -12.41 2.06
CA ILE A 34 7.49 -11.30 2.83
C ILE A 34 6.41 -10.25 3.09
N THR A 35 5.68 -9.84 2.05
CA THR A 35 4.66 -8.80 2.15
C THR A 35 3.59 -9.15 3.20
N SER A 36 3.26 -10.43 3.33
CA SER A 36 2.27 -10.89 4.30
C SER A 36 2.70 -10.74 5.76
N LYS A 37 3.96 -10.40 6.00
CA LYS A 37 4.45 -10.15 7.36
C LYS A 37 4.12 -8.75 7.87
N PHE A 38 3.77 -7.83 6.97
CA PHE A 38 3.54 -6.44 7.37
C PHE A 38 2.32 -5.79 6.71
N TRP A 39 1.60 -6.46 5.82
CA TRP A 39 0.47 -5.84 5.10
C TRP A 39 -0.72 -6.79 5.00
N PHE A 40 -0.98 -7.37 3.82
CA PHE A 40 -2.03 -8.38 3.68
C PHE A 40 -1.60 -9.68 4.35
N THR A 41 -2.54 -10.60 4.56
CA THR A 41 -2.22 -11.85 5.26
C THR A 41 -1.92 -13.00 4.31
N LYS A 42 -2.42 -12.93 3.07
CA LYS A 42 -2.23 -13.99 2.08
C LYS A 42 -2.21 -13.41 0.68
N GLY A 43 -1.21 -13.79 -0.10
CA GLY A 43 -1.11 -13.47 -1.52
C GLY A 43 -0.82 -14.74 -2.30
N ASN A 44 -1.43 -14.90 -3.48
CA ASN A 44 -1.33 -16.15 -4.22
C ASN A 44 -0.23 -16.18 -5.27
N GLY A 45 0.65 -15.21 -5.30
CA GLY A 45 1.79 -15.24 -6.22
C GLY A 45 2.65 -13.99 -6.16
N ARG A 46 3.85 -14.11 -6.70
CA ARG A 46 4.76 -12.98 -6.87
C ARG A 46 4.17 -12.00 -7.87
N LEU A 47 4.48 -10.72 -7.73
CA LEU A 47 4.05 -9.73 -8.71
C LEU A 47 4.81 -9.91 -10.02
N GLU A 48 4.06 -10.05 -11.11
CA GLU A 48 4.59 -10.15 -12.47
C GLU A 48 3.69 -9.30 -13.37
N VAL A 49 4.30 -8.55 -14.28
CA VAL A 49 3.54 -7.66 -15.17
C VAL A 49 2.50 -8.44 -15.95
N GLY A 50 1.26 -7.94 -15.92
CA GLY A 50 0.13 -8.53 -16.66
C GLY A 50 -0.50 -9.74 -16.00
N LYS A 51 0.05 -10.25 -14.90
CA LYS A 51 -0.49 -11.42 -14.21
C LYS A 51 -1.26 -10.99 -12.98
N GLN A 52 -2.57 -11.18 -13.00
CA GLN A 52 -3.42 -10.84 -11.87
C GLN A 52 -3.16 -11.76 -10.69
N VAL A 53 -3.03 -11.19 -9.50
CA VAL A 53 -2.91 -11.93 -8.24
C VAL A 53 -4.02 -11.51 -7.30
N THR A 54 -4.28 -12.32 -6.26
CA THR A 54 -5.25 -12.02 -5.21
C THR A 54 -4.52 -11.78 -3.90
N TRP A 55 -4.84 -10.66 -3.26
CA TRP A 55 -4.38 -10.35 -1.90
C TRP A 55 -5.56 -10.44 -0.94
N GLU A 56 -5.35 -11.04 0.20
CA GLU A 56 -6.40 -11.27 1.20
C GLU A 56 -6.01 -10.71 2.56
N TRP A 57 -6.97 -10.07 3.19
CA TRP A 57 -6.89 -9.64 4.59
C TRP A 57 -7.88 -10.52 5.35
N GLU A 58 -7.39 -11.66 5.81
CA GLU A 58 -8.25 -12.70 6.42
C GLU A 58 -8.96 -12.20 7.67
N MET A 59 -8.31 -11.33 8.46
CA MET A 59 -8.91 -10.75 9.65
C MET A 59 -10.15 -9.90 9.35
N TYR A 60 -10.29 -9.42 8.13
CA TYR A 60 -11.45 -8.61 7.71
C TYR A 60 -12.38 -9.35 6.75
N GLY A 61 -12.03 -10.56 6.37
CA GLY A 61 -12.78 -11.28 5.35
C GLY A 61 -12.78 -10.57 4.01
N HIS A 62 -11.71 -9.85 3.71
CA HIS A 62 -11.59 -9.01 2.51
C HIS A 62 -10.51 -9.54 1.59
N SER A 63 -10.79 -9.49 0.28
CA SER A 63 -9.80 -9.82 -0.74
C SER A 63 -9.94 -8.85 -1.91
N THR A 64 -8.86 -8.69 -2.67
CA THR A 64 -8.87 -7.86 -3.86
C THR A 64 -7.98 -8.47 -4.94
N GLN A 65 -8.35 -8.19 -6.20
CA GLN A 65 -7.55 -8.55 -7.35
C GLN A 65 -6.57 -7.43 -7.64
N VAL A 66 -5.33 -7.79 -7.91
CA VAL A 66 -4.23 -6.84 -8.16
C VAL A 66 -3.60 -7.19 -9.49
N THR A 67 -3.50 -6.20 -10.37
CA THR A 67 -2.86 -6.37 -11.68
C THR A 67 -1.63 -5.49 -11.75
N PRO A 68 -0.42 -6.08 -11.71
CA PRO A 68 0.80 -5.31 -11.92
C PRO A 68 0.87 -4.79 -13.35
N LYS A 69 1.13 -3.49 -13.49
CA LYS A 69 1.24 -2.83 -14.80
C LYS A 69 2.68 -2.52 -15.17
N VAL A 70 3.50 -2.17 -14.18
CA VAL A 70 4.91 -1.85 -14.37
C VAL A 70 5.70 -2.45 -13.23
N ILE A 71 6.79 -3.11 -13.53
CA ILE A 71 7.77 -3.58 -12.55
C ILE A 71 9.15 -3.28 -13.10
N GLU A 72 9.81 -2.30 -12.49
CA GLU A 72 11.19 -1.94 -12.81
C GLU A 72 12.04 -2.33 -11.59
N PRO A 73 12.85 -3.40 -11.68
CA PRO A 73 13.59 -3.92 -10.54
C PRO A 73 14.34 -2.84 -9.76
N ASN A 74 14.14 -2.84 -8.44
CA ASN A 74 14.77 -1.93 -7.50
C ASN A 74 14.43 -0.45 -7.72
N ARG A 75 13.39 -0.15 -8.50
CA ARG A 75 13.06 1.23 -8.86
C ARG A 75 11.59 1.58 -8.75
N ARG A 76 10.69 0.76 -9.32
CA ARG A 76 9.29 1.14 -9.40
C ARG A 76 8.36 -0.06 -9.56
N ILE A 77 7.21 0.02 -8.91
CA ILE A 77 6.10 -0.91 -9.11
C ILE A 77 4.84 -0.08 -9.30
N ILE A 78 4.06 -0.38 -10.33
CA ILE A 78 2.73 0.21 -10.51
C ILE A 78 1.74 -0.95 -10.62
N ILE A 79 0.68 -0.87 -9.80
CA ILE A 79 -0.43 -1.82 -9.86
C ILE A 79 -1.74 -1.09 -10.07
N GLU A 80 -2.73 -1.85 -10.53
CA GLU A 80 -4.11 -1.44 -10.57
C GLU A 80 -4.92 -2.39 -9.71
N TRP A 81 -5.79 -1.86 -8.87
CA TRP A 81 -6.65 -2.66 -8.02
C TRP A 81 -7.98 -1.96 -7.81
N GLN A 82 -8.93 -2.62 -7.14
CA GLN A 82 -10.21 -2.02 -6.79
C GLN A 82 -10.03 -1.10 -5.58
N GLY A 83 -10.17 0.19 -5.81
CA GLY A 83 -10.16 1.20 -4.74
C GLY A 83 -11.56 1.49 -4.21
N TYR A 84 -11.71 2.60 -3.50
CA TYR A 84 -12.98 2.97 -2.85
C TYR A 84 -14.10 3.25 -3.84
N SER A 85 -13.80 3.84 -4.98
CA SER A 85 -14.80 4.30 -5.96
C SER A 85 -14.66 3.62 -7.31
N GLY A 86 -13.91 2.55 -7.39
CA GLY A 86 -13.61 1.86 -8.62
C GLY A 86 -12.12 1.58 -8.74
N PRO A 87 -11.62 1.17 -9.90
CA PRO A 87 -10.20 0.89 -10.08
C PRO A 87 -9.34 2.12 -9.79
N THR A 88 -8.27 1.93 -9.05
CA THR A 88 -7.26 2.96 -8.79
C THR A 88 -5.88 2.43 -9.11
N THR A 89 -4.92 3.34 -9.21
CA THR A 89 -3.53 3.04 -9.50
C THR A 89 -2.69 3.31 -8.27
N VAL A 90 -1.85 2.36 -7.89
CA VAL A 90 -0.91 2.53 -6.79
C VAL A 90 0.51 2.41 -7.37
N GLU A 91 1.35 3.37 -7.01
CA GLU A 91 2.73 3.39 -7.45
C GLU A 91 3.68 3.40 -6.26
N TRP A 92 4.64 2.49 -6.28
CA TRP A 92 5.79 2.49 -5.36
C TRP A 92 7.01 2.95 -6.11
N THR A 93 7.77 3.89 -5.52
CA THR A 93 9.10 4.22 -6.01
C THR A 93 10.12 3.88 -4.94
N PHE A 94 11.25 3.33 -5.38
CA PHE A 94 12.34 2.90 -4.50
C PHE A 94 13.57 3.70 -4.89
N GLU A 95 14.00 4.55 -4.00
CA GLU A 95 15.14 5.42 -4.24
C GLU A 95 16.27 5.04 -3.32
N ARG A 96 17.38 4.60 -3.91
CA ARG A 96 18.57 4.23 -3.14
C ARG A 96 19.11 5.49 -2.46
N TYR A 97 19.06 5.51 -1.12
CA TYR A 97 19.58 6.61 -0.33
C TYR A 97 21.09 6.43 -0.10
N ASP A 98 21.50 5.22 0.29
CA ASP A 98 22.90 4.77 0.34
C ASP A 98 22.91 3.23 0.15
N ASP A 99 24.07 2.60 0.36
CA ASP A 99 24.19 1.15 0.13
C ASP A 99 23.30 0.30 1.04
N ASN A 100 22.88 0.84 2.17
CA ASN A 100 22.15 0.10 3.20
C ASN A 100 20.82 0.77 3.56
N SER A 101 20.36 1.75 2.78
CA SER A 101 19.06 2.37 3.03
C SER A 101 18.38 2.82 1.75
N THR A 102 17.05 2.80 1.77
CA THR A 102 16.19 3.03 0.62
C THR A 102 15.03 3.92 1.04
N PHE A 103 14.77 4.98 0.29
CA PHE A 103 13.56 5.76 0.50
C PHE A 103 12.44 5.18 -0.36
N VAL A 104 11.33 4.81 0.28
CA VAL A 104 10.16 4.27 -0.40
C VAL A 104 9.07 5.33 -0.40
N SER A 105 8.50 5.61 -1.57
CA SER A 105 7.32 6.47 -1.70
C SER A 105 6.18 5.65 -2.26
N ILE A 106 4.97 5.89 -1.76
CA ILE A 106 3.75 5.24 -2.25
C ILE A 106 2.73 6.32 -2.58
N THR A 107 2.15 6.24 -3.78
CA THR A 107 1.05 7.12 -4.17
C THR A 107 -0.13 6.28 -4.65
N GLU A 108 -1.33 6.77 -4.40
CA GLU A 108 -2.54 6.19 -4.99
C GLU A 108 -3.36 7.30 -5.61
N SER A 109 -3.91 7.04 -6.80
CA SER A 109 -4.67 8.01 -7.58
C SER A 109 -5.76 7.32 -8.40
N GLY A 110 -6.70 8.12 -8.92
CA GLY A 110 -7.72 7.62 -9.83
C GLY A 110 -9.11 7.52 -9.20
N TRP A 111 -9.32 8.05 -8.00
CA TRP A 111 -10.64 8.06 -7.38
C TRP A 111 -11.60 8.99 -8.12
N THR A 112 -12.89 8.63 -8.06
CA THR A 112 -13.99 9.44 -8.56
C THR A 112 -14.99 9.68 -7.43
N GLY A 113 -15.73 10.79 -7.51
CA GLY A 113 -16.68 11.17 -6.50
C GLY A 113 -16.72 12.68 -6.31
N ASP A 114 -17.48 13.15 -5.34
CA ASP A 114 -17.49 14.57 -5.01
C ASP A 114 -16.23 14.96 -4.21
N ALA A 115 -16.05 16.24 -3.96
CA ALA A 115 -14.84 16.75 -3.31
C ALA A 115 -14.63 16.15 -1.91
N ASP A 116 -15.69 16.02 -1.14
CA ASP A 116 -15.62 15.47 0.21
C ASP A 116 -15.18 14.00 0.18
N GLU A 117 -15.73 13.22 -0.75
CA GLU A 117 -15.35 11.83 -0.93
C GLU A 117 -13.88 11.69 -1.35
N LEU A 118 -13.45 12.51 -2.32
CA LEU A 118 -12.06 12.48 -2.81
C LEU A 118 -11.06 12.79 -1.70
N VAL A 119 -11.35 13.78 -0.86
CA VAL A 119 -10.50 14.13 0.27
C VAL A 119 -10.45 12.98 1.27
N LYS A 120 -11.60 12.39 1.58
CA LYS A 120 -11.67 11.24 2.49
C LYS A 120 -10.83 10.07 1.99
N TYR A 121 -10.95 9.73 0.71
CA TYR A 121 -10.19 8.62 0.12
C TYR A 121 -8.68 8.88 0.21
N ALA A 122 -8.25 10.10 -0.12
CA ALA A 122 -6.84 10.44 -0.07
C ALA A 122 -6.26 10.35 1.36
N ILE A 123 -7.03 10.82 2.34
CA ILE A 123 -6.62 10.76 3.76
C ILE A 123 -6.53 9.31 4.23
N GLU A 124 -7.56 8.51 3.99
CA GLU A 124 -7.58 7.11 4.42
C GLU A 124 -6.50 6.28 3.75
N SER A 125 -6.29 6.49 2.46
CA SER A 125 -5.25 5.79 1.71
C SER A 125 -3.85 6.17 2.20
N SER A 126 -3.58 7.46 2.40
CA SER A 126 -2.29 7.93 2.92
C SER A 126 -2.02 7.34 4.29
N GLN A 127 -3.02 7.30 5.17
CA GLN A 127 -2.90 6.70 6.48
C GLN A 127 -2.60 5.20 6.38
N GLY A 128 -3.37 4.47 5.55
CA GLY A 128 -3.20 3.03 5.38
C GLY A 128 -1.82 2.66 4.86
N PHE A 129 -1.33 3.35 3.86
CA PHE A 129 0.00 3.08 3.32
C PHE A 129 1.11 3.50 4.29
N THR A 130 0.87 4.46 5.17
CA THR A 130 1.83 4.80 6.22
C THR A 130 1.96 3.64 7.22
N TRP A 131 0.84 2.99 7.58
CA TRP A 131 0.89 1.77 8.39
C TRP A 131 1.68 0.66 7.69
N VAL A 132 1.50 0.51 6.38
CA VAL A 132 2.25 -0.49 5.60
C VAL A 132 3.75 -0.22 5.68
N LEU A 133 4.16 1.02 5.47
CA LEU A 133 5.59 1.39 5.53
C LEU A 133 6.17 1.23 6.93
N ALA A 134 5.41 1.58 7.97
CA ALA A 134 5.85 1.39 9.35
C ALA A 134 6.03 -0.11 9.66
N GLY A 135 5.10 -0.94 9.21
CA GLY A 135 5.19 -2.39 9.36
C GLY A 135 6.37 -2.98 8.61
N LEU A 136 6.59 -2.52 7.38
CA LEU A 136 7.75 -2.91 6.58
C LEU A 136 9.05 -2.60 7.32
N LYS A 137 9.16 -1.39 7.85
CA LYS A 137 10.33 -0.94 8.58
C LYS A 137 10.60 -1.83 9.79
N ALA A 138 9.59 -2.09 10.60
CA ALA A 138 9.72 -2.95 11.77
C ALA A 138 10.14 -4.37 11.37
N PHE A 139 9.55 -4.90 10.31
CA PHE A 139 9.85 -6.27 9.90
C PHE A 139 11.25 -6.41 9.29
N LEU A 140 11.60 -5.57 8.32
CA LEU A 140 12.90 -5.69 7.66
C LEU A 140 14.06 -5.31 8.57
N GLU A 141 13.91 -4.25 9.36
CA GLU A 141 15.02 -3.76 10.20
C GLU A 141 15.16 -4.55 11.51
N HIS A 142 14.07 -5.06 12.05
CA HIS A 142 14.05 -5.65 13.39
C HIS A 142 13.42 -7.03 13.48
N ASN A 143 12.93 -7.57 12.37
CA ASN A 143 12.22 -8.86 12.32
C ASN A 143 11.04 -8.93 13.31
N ILE A 144 10.31 -7.82 13.41
CA ILE A 144 9.14 -7.67 14.29
C ILE A 144 7.90 -7.49 13.44
N GLN A 145 6.84 -8.24 13.74
CA GLN A 145 5.53 -8.06 13.15
C GLN A 145 4.66 -7.28 14.13
N LEU A 146 4.32 -6.04 13.77
CA LEU A 146 3.56 -5.14 14.65
C LEU A 146 2.05 -5.32 14.56
N ASN A 147 1.55 -6.05 13.56
CA ASN A 147 0.11 -6.25 13.32
C ASN A 147 -0.65 -4.94 13.12
N LEU A 148 -0.01 -3.93 12.54
CA LEU A 148 -0.59 -2.58 12.44
C LEU A 148 -1.92 -2.57 11.69
N VAL A 149 -1.99 -3.30 10.58
CA VAL A 149 -3.20 -3.34 9.75
C VAL A 149 -4.36 -4.00 10.49
N ALA A 150 -4.10 -5.11 11.17
CA ALA A 150 -5.12 -5.81 11.97
C ALA A 150 -5.57 -4.97 13.17
N ASP A 151 -4.62 -4.28 13.80
CA ASP A 151 -4.89 -3.55 15.03
C ASP A 151 -5.52 -2.17 14.79
N ARG A 152 -5.52 -1.68 13.57
CA ARG A 152 -6.21 -0.43 13.22
C ARG A 152 -7.72 -0.54 13.41
N PHE A 153 -8.30 -1.69 13.04
CA PHE A 153 -9.73 -1.97 13.19
C PHE A 153 -9.89 -3.32 13.88
N PRO A 154 -9.65 -3.38 15.20
CA PRO A 154 -9.73 -4.66 15.92
C PRO A 154 -11.16 -5.15 15.99
N LYS A 155 -11.31 -6.46 16.14
CA LYS A 155 -12.63 -7.11 16.26
C LYS A 155 -13.41 -6.51 17.42
N GLY A 156 -14.66 -6.15 17.15
CA GLY A 156 -15.54 -5.55 18.16
C GLY A 156 -15.45 -4.02 18.24
N LYS A 157 -14.49 -3.43 17.57
CA LYS A 157 -14.43 -1.98 17.37
C LYS A 157 -15.15 -1.65 16.06
N ASP A 158 -15.45 -0.40 15.80
CA ASP A 158 -16.22 0.04 14.63
C ASP A 158 -15.89 -0.73 13.37
N GLY A 159 -16.89 -1.31 12.75
CA GLY A 159 -16.94 -2.00 11.50
C GLY A 159 -15.72 -1.96 10.58
N GLY A 160 -14.60 -2.36 11.06
CA GLY A 160 -13.38 -2.32 10.30
C GLY A 160 -13.40 -3.27 9.13
N SER A 161 -13.72 -2.78 7.97
CA SER A 161 -13.77 -3.58 6.76
C SER A 161 -12.69 -3.16 5.80
N LYS A 162 -11.50 -2.94 6.31
CA LYS A 162 -10.39 -2.60 5.41
C LYS A 162 -9.08 -3.08 5.89
#